data_668ad9b42a71c8ef832122c41f2f9073
#
_entry.id   668ad9b42a71c8ef832122c41f2f9073
#
_cell.length_a   1.000
_cell.length_b   1.000
_cell.length_c   1.000
_cell.angle_alpha   90.00
_cell.angle_beta   90.00
_cell.angle_gamma   90.00
#
_symmetry.space_group_name_H-M   'P 1'
#
loop_
_entity.id
_entity.type
_entity.pdbx_description
1 polymer ?
#
loop_
_entity_poly.entity_id
_entity_poly.type
_entity_poly.pdbx_seq_one_letter_code
_entity_poly.pdbx_strand_id
1 'polypeptide(L)'
;MIWQKNFTLENLNQLCSNSAVSHLGIEISAFGEDWIEATMPVDHRTTQPFGLLHGGISVALAETIGSLAGYLAIEENKIAVGLDINAHHLRSVKQGIVTAKATPISLNRNIHVWQIDIRDEQDKLCCVSRLTLSI
;
A
#
# COMPACT_ATOMS: atom_id res chain seq x y z
N MET A 1 -19.36 -0.14 -5.27
CA MET A 1 -17.94 -0.21 -4.86
C MET A 1 -17.41 -1.64 -4.98
N ILE A 2 -16.11 -1.78 -5.09
CA ILE A 2 -15.48 -3.08 -5.32
C ILE A 2 -15.31 -3.92 -4.05
N TRP A 3 -15.47 -3.33 -2.89
CA TRP A 3 -15.20 -3.99 -1.60
C TRP A 3 -16.28 -5.03 -1.28
N GLN A 4 -15.83 -6.24 -0.97
CA GLN A 4 -16.71 -7.36 -0.62
C GLN A 4 -16.86 -7.53 0.89
N LYS A 5 -15.98 -6.90 1.67
CA LYS A 5 -15.99 -6.98 3.13
C LYS A 5 -16.43 -5.65 3.75
N ASN A 6 -17.06 -5.70 4.89
CA ASN A 6 -17.35 -4.54 5.71
C ASN A 6 -16.10 -4.18 6.51
N PHE A 7 -15.72 -2.92 6.53
CA PHE A 7 -14.55 -2.48 7.29
C PHE A 7 -14.66 -1.01 7.68
N THR A 8 -13.88 -0.63 8.68
CA THR A 8 -13.61 0.77 9.04
C THR A 8 -12.11 0.97 9.01
N LEU A 9 -11.67 2.21 8.84
CA LEU A 9 -10.23 2.53 8.90
C LEU A 9 -9.63 2.13 10.25
N GLU A 10 -10.38 2.34 11.34
CA GLU A 10 -9.95 1.95 12.68
C GLU A 10 -9.69 0.44 12.78
N ASN A 11 -10.62 -0.38 12.28
CA ASN A 11 -10.46 -1.83 12.30
C ASN A 11 -9.27 -2.29 11.47
N LEU A 12 -9.05 -1.67 10.32
CA LEU A 12 -7.90 -2.01 9.48
C LEU A 12 -6.58 -1.66 10.16
N ASN A 13 -6.49 -0.51 10.81
CA ASN A 13 -5.29 -0.13 11.54
C ASN A 13 -5.05 -1.03 12.75
N GLN A 14 -6.12 -1.46 13.44
CA GLN A 14 -6.02 -2.44 14.51
C GLN A 14 -5.50 -3.78 14.01
N LEU A 15 -5.97 -4.23 12.87
CA LEU A 15 -5.50 -5.47 12.23
C LEU A 15 -3.99 -5.42 11.97
N CYS A 16 -3.46 -4.25 11.64
CA CYS A 16 -2.05 -4.06 11.34
C CYS A 16 -1.17 -3.86 12.58
N SER A 17 -1.74 -3.78 13.78
CA SER A 17 -0.99 -3.59 15.02
C SER A 17 -0.06 -4.77 15.30
N ASN A 18 1.06 -4.51 16.00
CA ASN A 18 2.08 -5.51 16.35
C ASN A 18 2.63 -6.26 15.12
N SER A 19 2.82 -5.55 14.04
CA SER A 19 3.34 -6.10 12.79
C SER A 19 4.36 -5.14 12.17
N ALA A 20 4.97 -5.56 11.07
CA ALA A 20 5.87 -4.70 10.31
C ALA A 20 5.18 -3.42 9.85
N VAL A 21 3.89 -3.50 9.55
CA VAL A 21 3.08 -2.37 9.09
C VAL A 21 3.08 -1.25 10.13
N SER A 22 2.68 -1.56 11.36
CA SER A 22 2.67 -0.55 12.44
C SER A 22 4.07 -0.11 12.85
N HIS A 23 5.05 -1.02 12.79
CA HIS A 23 6.45 -0.69 13.09
C HIS A 23 6.99 0.39 12.17
N LEU A 24 6.67 0.34 10.89
CA LEU A 24 7.08 1.35 9.91
C LEU A 24 6.26 2.64 9.97
N GLY A 25 5.26 2.69 10.81
CA GLY A 25 4.36 3.85 10.92
C GLY A 25 3.35 3.94 9.80
N ILE A 26 3.08 2.84 9.09
CA ILE A 26 2.08 2.80 8.04
C ILE A 26 0.68 2.87 8.65
N GLU A 27 -0.13 3.76 8.12
CA GLU A 27 -1.50 4.01 8.60
C GLU A 27 -2.45 4.01 7.43
N ILE A 28 -3.50 3.21 7.51
CA ILE A 28 -4.56 3.20 6.49
C ILE A 28 -5.37 4.47 6.70
N SER A 29 -5.43 5.36 5.71
CA SER A 29 -5.86 6.73 5.92
C SER A 29 -7.15 7.12 5.23
N ALA A 30 -7.50 6.49 4.12
CA ALA A 30 -8.70 6.86 3.35
C ALA A 30 -9.07 5.75 2.36
N PHE A 31 -10.31 5.75 1.92
CA PHE A 31 -10.74 4.85 0.84
C PHE A 31 -11.93 5.46 0.10
N GLY A 32 -12.15 4.99 -1.11
CA GLY A 32 -13.29 5.34 -1.94
C GLY A 32 -13.94 4.09 -2.52
N GLU A 33 -14.68 4.24 -3.59
CA GLU A 33 -15.42 3.14 -4.20
C GLU A 33 -14.50 2.08 -4.80
N ASP A 34 -13.32 2.50 -5.31
CA ASP A 34 -12.40 1.63 -6.03
C ASP A 34 -10.93 1.97 -5.75
N TRP A 35 -10.64 2.60 -4.62
CA TRP A 35 -9.27 2.93 -4.22
C TRP A 35 -9.15 2.93 -2.70
N ILE A 36 -7.92 2.74 -2.23
CA ILE A 36 -7.59 2.82 -0.80
C ILE A 36 -6.18 3.41 -0.66
N GLU A 37 -5.99 4.19 0.39
CA GLU A 37 -4.73 4.90 0.67
C GLU A 37 -4.17 4.55 2.03
N ALA A 38 -2.84 4.60 2.12
CA ALA A 38 -2.09 4.51 3.36
C ALA A 38 -0.98 5.55 3.36
N THR A 39 -0.64 6.04 4.54
CA THR A 39 0.47 6.98 4.74
C THR A 39 1.62 6.29 5.48
N MET A 40 2.82 6.82 5.29
CA MET A 40 4.00 6.36 6.00
C MET A 40 4.94 7.53 6.25
N PRO A 41 5.47 7.69 7.48
CA PRO A 41 6.45 8.75 7.75
C PRO A 41 7.80 8.42 7.10
N VAL A 42 8.52 9.47 6.70
CA VAL A 42 9.90 9.36 6.23
C VAL A 42 10.81 9.76 7.40
N ASP A 43 11.31 8.78 8.12
CA ASP A 43 12.13 8.98 9.31
C ASP A 43 13.18 7.86 9.45
N HIS A 44 13.79 7.73 10.64
CA HIS A 44 14.85 6.73 10.88
C HIS A 44 14.41 5.28 10.61
N ARG A 45 13.11 4.98 10.65
CA ARG A 45 12.59 3.63 10.39
C ARG A 45 12.50 3.32 8.91
N THR A 46 12.48 4.34 8.05
CA THR A 46 12.11 4.21 6.65
C THR A 46 13.15 4.79 5.68
N THR A 47 14.24 5.35 6.19
CA THR A 47 15.30 5.92 5.35
C THR A 47 16.48 4.98 5.19
N GLN A 48 17.18 5.12 4.05
CA GLN A 48 18.44 4.43 3.78
C GLN A 48 19.62 5.27 4.33
N PRO A 49 20.90 4.78 4.27
CA PRO A 49 22.02 5.43 4.94
C PRO A 49 22.31 6.88 4.56
N PHE A 50 21.85 7.34 3.42
CA PHE A 50 22.06 8.73 2.97
C PHE A 50 20.90 9.65 3.31
N GLY A 51 19.94 9.20 4.13
CA GLY A 51 18.83 10.01 4.61
C GLY A 51 17.65 10.13 3.66
N LEU A 52 17.60 9.31 2.63
CA LEU A 52 16.48 9.29 1.68
C LEU A 52 15.55 8.11 1.97
N LEU A 53 14.27 8.25 1.64
CA LEU A 53 13.31 7.16 1.74
C LEU A 53 13.88 5.92 1.06
N HIS A 54 13.94 4.82 1.80
CA HIS A 54 14.47 3.55 1.34
C HIS A 54 13.56 2.95 0.26
N GLY A 55 14.12 2.59 -0.90
CA GLY A 55 13.34 2.02 -2.01
C GLY A 55 12.58 0.76 -1.62
N GLY A 56 13.23 -0.16 -0.90
CA GLY A 56 12.59 -1.39 -0.42
C GLY A 56 11.45 -1.11 0.57
N ILE A 57 11.56 -0.05 1.38
CA ILE A 57 10.50 0.34 2.30
C ILE A 57 9.33 0.98 1.55
N SER A 58 9.59 1.72 0.48
CA SER A 58 8.54 2.20 -0.43
C SER A 58 7.75 1.02 -1.00
N VAL A 59 8.44 -0.05 -1.39
CA VAL A 59 7.80 -1.28 -1.88
C VAL A 59 7.00 -1.95 -0.78
N ALA A 60 7.49 -1.96 0.47
CA ALA A 60 6.75 -2.50 1.62
C ALA A 60 5.43 -1.75 1.83
N LEU A 61 5.44 -0.42 1.71
CA LEU A 61 4.22 0.37 1.77
C LEU A 61 3.27 0.02 0.63
N ALA A 62 3.79 -0.04 -0.60
CA ALA A 62 2.99 -0.35 -1.78
C ALA A 62 2.35 -1.74 -1.68
N GLU A 63 3.12 -2.75 -1.30
CA GLU A 63 2.61 -4.11 -1.16
C GLU A 63 1.61 -4.22 -0.02
N THR A 64 1.83 -3.51 1.08
CA THR A 64 0.90 -3.48 2.21
C THR A 64 -0.48 -3.01 1.76
N ILE A 65 -0.55 -1.85 1.13
CA ILE A 65 -1.85 -1.28 0.74
C ILE A 65 -2.50 -2.05 -0.42
N GLY A 66 -1.69 -2.54 -1.36
CA GLY A 66 -2.18 -3.36 -2.48
C GLY A 66 -2.72 -4.72 -2.02
N SER A 67 -2.03 -5.38 -1.09
CA SER A 67 -2.48 -6.65 -0.52
C SER A 67 -3.76 -6.47 0.28
N LEU A 68 -3.84 -5.40 1.06
CA LEU A 68 -5.04 -5.07 1.82
C LEU A 68 -6.22 -4.79 0.88
N ALA A 69 -5.98 -4.04 -0.19
CA ALA A 69 -7.00 -3.78 -1.21
C ALA A 69 -7.55 -5.10 -1.81
N GLY A 70 -6.64 -6.00 -2.17
CA GLY A 70 -7.03 -7.32 -2.67
C GLY A 70 -7.85 -8.11 -1.66
N TYR A 71 -7.42 -8.14 -0.41
CA TYR A 71 -8.15 -8.80 0.68
C TYR A 71 -9.57 -8.27 0.83
N LEU A 72 -9.73 -6.94 0.78
CA LEU A 72 -11.04 -6.31 0.93
C LEU A 72 -11.95 -6.51 -0.28
N ALA A 73 -11.39 -6.76 -1.45
CA ALA A 73 -12.12 -6.90 -2.71
C ALA A 73 -12.54 -8.34 -3.01
N ILE A 74 -12.28 -9.30 -2.13
CA ILE A 74 -12.63 -10.71 -2.33
C ILE A 74 -13.60 -11.20 -1.27
N GLU A 75 -14.24 -12.34 -1.57
CA GLU A 75 -15.20 -12.98 -0.67
C GLU A 75 -14.58 -13.37 0.67
N GLU A 76 -15.42 -13.49 1.68
CA GLU A 76 -15.00 -13.69 3.08
C GLU A 76 -14.11 -14.92 3.29
N ASN A 77 -14.38 -15.98 2.56
CA ASN A 77 -13.67 -17.27 2.72
C ASN A 77 -12.43 -17.42 1.83
N LYS A 78 -12.07 -16.36 1.10
CA LYS A 78 -10.89 -16.37 0.22
C LYS A 78 -9.76 -15.57 0.82
N ILE A 79 -8.54 -15.90 0.42
CA ILE A 79 -7.33 -15.16 0.80
C ILE A 79 -6.63 -14.63 -0.45
N ALA A 80 -5.93 -13.52 -0.27
CA ALA A 80 -5.10 -12.92 -1.31
C ALA A 80 -3.64 -13.02 -0.90
N VAL A 81 -2.80 -13.56 -1.77
CA VAL A 81 -1.37 -13.76 -1.50
C VAL A 81 -0.55 -13.08 -2.59
N GLY A 82 0.44 -12.27 -2.20
CA GLY A 82 1.34 -11.61 -3.15
C GLY A 82 2.15 -12.61 -3.97
N LEU A 83 2.15 -12.45 -5.28
CA LEU A 83 2.97 -13.24 -6.19
C LEU A 83 4.16 -12.46 -6.71
N ASP A 84 3.97 -11.21 -7.05
CA ASP A 84 4.98 -10.40 -7.70
C ASP A 84 4.67 -8.93 -7.51
N ILE A 85 5.71 -8.15 -7.27
CA ILE A 85 5.60 -6.70 -7.24
C ILE A 85 6.82 -6.11 -7.95
N ASN A 86 6.60 -5.09 -8.77
CA ASN A 86 7.67 -4.31 -9.36
C ASN A 86 7.44 -2.84 -9.05
N ALA A 87 8.51 -2.07 -9.04
CA ALA A 87 8.45 -0.66 -8.68
C ALA A 87 9.48 0.14 -9.45
N HIS A 88 9.09 1.37 -9.79
CA HIS A 88 9.98 2.37 -10.35
C HIS A 88 10.04 3.54 -9.38
N HIS A 89 11.24 3.82 -8.87
CA HIS A 89 11.49 4.94 -7.96
C HIS A 89 11.82 6.17 -8.80
N LEU A 90 10.96 7.17 -8.75
CA LEU A 90 11.02 8.33 -9.65
C LEU A 90 11.55 9.59 -8.97
N ARG A 91 11.44 9.68 -7.65
CA ARG A 91 11.77 10.89 -6.90
C ARG A 91 12.17 10.54 -5.47
N SER A 92 13.27 11.12 -5.00
CA SER A 92 13.74 10.96 -3.62
C SER A 92 12.89 11.77 -2.65
N VAL A 93 12.72 11.23 -1.43
CA VAL A 93 12.04 11.94 -0.33
C VAL A 93 12.94 11.90 0.89
N LYS A 94 13.15 13.06 1.54
CA LYS A 94 14.06 13.20 2.69
C LYS A 94 13.33 13.24 4.02
N GLN A 95 12.08 13.71 4.03
CA GLN A 95 11.33 13.94 5.26
C GLN A 95 9.84 14.04 4.95
N GLY A 96 9.05 14.14 5.98
CA GLY A 96 7.60 14.29 5.85
C GLY A 96 6.89 12.97 5.79
N ILE A 97 5.81 12.93 5.05
CA ILE A 97 4.92 11.78 4.93
C ILE A 97 4.71 11.48 3.45
N VAL A 98 4.73 10.21 3.08
CA VAL A 98 4.32 9.78 1.73
C VAL A 98 2.98 9.08 1.82
N THR A 99 2.20 9.17 0.74
CA THR A 99 0.89 8.54 0.62
C THR A 99 0.89 7.57 -0.55
N ALA A 100 0.52 6.33 -0.28
CA ALA A 100 0.35 5.30 -1.30
C ALA A 100 -1.13 5.10 -1.59
N LYS A 101 -1.48 5.08 -2.87
CA LYS A 101 -2.87 4.87 -3.32
C LYS A 101 -2.93 3.64 -4.21
N ALA A 102 -3.73 2.66 -3.81
CA ALA A 102 -3.97 1.45 -4.58
C ALA A 102 -5.26 1.58 -5.38
N THR A 103 -5.16 1.29 -6.68
CA THR A 103 -6.31 1.24 -7.60
C THR A 103 -6.25 -0.06 -8.41
N PRO A 104 -7.40 -0.68 -8.74
CA PRO A 104 -7.37 -1.94 -9.47
C PRO A 104 -7.06 -1.73 -10.94
N ILE A 105 -6.24 -2.61 -11.49
CA ILE A 105 -6.04 -2.74 -12.94
C ILE A 105 -6.91 -3.88 -13.46
N SER A 106 -6.89 -5.02 -12.76
CA SER A 106 -7.64 -6.20 -13.15
C SER A 106 -8.02 -7.00 -11.92
N LEU A 107 -9.31 -7.28 -11.77
CA LEU A 107 -9.87 -8.07 -10.67
C LEU A 107 -10.49 -9.35 -11.22
N ASN A 108 -9.65 -10.30 -11.58
CA ASN A 108 -10.08 -11.59 -12.06
C ASN A 108 -10.35 -12.55 -10.91
N ARG A 109 -11.02 -13.65 -11.21
CA ARG A 109 -11.39 -14.66 -10.22
C ARG A 109 -10.19 -15.25 -9.48
N ASN A 110 -9.05 -15.42 -10.15
CA ASN A 110 -7.87 -16.10 -9.61
C ASN A 110 -6.67 -15.17 -9.41
N ILE A 111 -6.66 -14.04 -10.12
CA ILE A 111 -5.53 -13.11 -10.13
C ILE A 111 -6.05 -11.68 -10.02
N HIS A 112 -5.47 -10.92 -9.12
CA HIS A 112 -5.64 -9.47 -9.08
C HIS A 112 -4.36 -8.78 -9.52
N VAL A 113 -4.49 -7.69 -10.25
CA VAL A 113 -3.39 -6.76 -10.52
C VAL A 113 -3.80 -5.38 -10.03
N TRP A 114 -2.98 -4.82 -9.14
CA TRP A 114 -3.21 -3.50 -8.55
C TRP A 114 -2.11 -2.54 -8.94
N GLN A 115 -2.48 -1.30 -9.20
CA GLN A 115 -1.55 -0.20 -9.39
C GLN A 115 -1.42 0.53 -8.05
N ILE A 116 -0.18 0.84 -7.64
CA ILE A 116 0.04 1.65 -6.44
C ILE A 116 0.95 2.82 -6.81
N ASP A 117 0.47 4.03 -6.59
CA ASP A 117 1.22 5.26 -6.76
C ASP A 117 1.57 5.82 -5.39
N ILE A 118 2.82 6.19 -5.19
CA ILE A 118 3.28 6.85 -3.95
C ILE A 118 3.64 8.29 -4.28
N ARG A 119 3.09 9.23 -3.50
CA ARG A 119 3.29 10.67 -3.66
C ARG A 119 3.81 11.29 -2.38
N ASP A 120 4.58 12.37 -2.52
CA ASP A 120 5.06 13.15 -1.37
C ASP A 120 4.03 14.20 -0.95
N GLU A 121 4.39 15.03 0.04
CA GLU A 121 3.49 16.05 0.59
C GLU A 121 3.18 17.19 -0.40
N GLN A 122 3.96 17.35 -1.45
CA GLN A 122 3.69 18.28 -2.53
C GLN A 122 2.94 17.61 -3.69
N ASP A 123 2.41 16.42 -3.46
CA ASP A 123 1.68 15.63 -4.47
C ASP A 123 2.52 15.23 -5.67
N LYS A 124 3.83 15.12 -5.48
CA LYS A 124 4.75 14.68 -6.53
C LYS A 124 4.86 13.16 -6.51
N LEU A 125 4.79 12.55 -7.69
CA LEU A 125 4.89 11.11 -7.84
C LEU A 125 6.32 10.64 -7.54
N CYS A 126 6.45 9.79 -6.51
CA CYS A 126 7.74 9.30 -6.04
C CYS A 126 8.01 7.87 -6.48
N CYS A 127 6.98 7.04 -6.58
CA CYS A 127 7.11 5.63 -6.93
C CYS A 127 5.83 5.16 -7.63
N VAL A 128 6.01 4.35 -8.65
CA VAL A 128 4.92 3.65 -9.35
C VAL A 128 5.18 2.17 -9.25
N SER A 129 4.20 1.39 -8.83
CA SER A 129 4.34 -0.04 -8.70
C SER A 129 3.10 -0.79 -9.17
N ARG A 130 3.30 -2.07 -9.48
CA ARG A 130 2.22 -3.02 -9.78
C ARG A 130 2.40 -4.25 -8.94
N LEU A 131 1.32 -4.67 -8.32
CA LEU A 131 1.26 -5.84 -7.47
C LEU A 131 0.32 -6.86 -8.08
N THR A 132 0.79 -8.08 -8.21
CA THR A 132 -0.02 -9.23 -8.64
C THR A 132 -0.30 -10.10 -7.43
N LEU A 133 -1.58 -10.42 -7.22
CA LEU A 133 -2.03 -11.28 -6.14
C LEU A 133 -2.66 -12.55 -6.70
N SER A 134 -2.42 -13.66 -6.02
CA SER A 134 -3.18 -14.90 -6.20
C SER A 134 -4.39 -14.88 -5.26
N ILE A 135 -5.52 -15.20 -5.79
CA ILE A 135 -6.77 -15.24 -5.03
C ILE A 135 -7.17 -16.70 -4.76
#